data_81ab9a74ded509820ebdc64f3c639157
#
_entry.id   81ab9a74ded509820ebdc64f3c639157
#
_cell.length_a   1.000
_cell.length_b   1.000
_cell.length_c   1.000
_cell.angle_alpha   90.00
_cell.angle_beta   90.00
_cell.angle_gamma   90.00
#
_symmetry.space_group_name_H-M   'P 1'
#
loop_
_entity.id
_entity.type
_entity.pdbx_description
1 polymer ?
#
loop_
_entity_poly.entity_id
_entity_poly.type
_entity_poly.pdbx_seq_one_letter_code
_entity_poly.pdbx_strand_id
1 'polypeptide(L)'
;MIPPLWQKTITKEPLDESERGEWKSWLNIQKTKIIASGPVTSLQIVGKTVDTVADFILGGSKITADGDCSHEIKRYLLLGRKVMANLSSILKSRDITLSTKVRLVKAMVFPVVMYGCESWTVRKGECRRIDAFELWCWRRLLRDSWTAKRSNQSILKNVHWKDWYWSWNCNTLAT
;
A
#
# COMPACT_ATOMS: atom_id res chain seq x y z
N MET A 1 12.79 14.47 16.99
CA MET A 1 12.45 13.04 17.06
C MET A 1 11.01 12.98 17.57
N ILE A 2 10.03 12.85 16.66
CA ILE A 2 8.60 12.82 16.98
C ILE A 2 8.23 11.34 17.06
N PRO A 3 7.69 10.81 18.16
CA PRO A 3 7.29 9.41 18.25
C PRO A 3 6.12 9.13 17.29
N PRO A 4 6.07 7.96 16.66
CA PRO A 4 4.97 7.60 15.76
C PRO A 4 3.64 7.59 16.51
N LEU A 5 2.63 8.23 15.93
CA LEU A 5 1.31 8.52 16.52
C LEU A 5 0.47 7.29 16.94
N TRP A 6 0.94 6.08 16.68
CA TRP A 6 0.25 4.83 17.02
C TRP A 6 0.88 4.03 18.17
N GLN A 7 1.96 4.54 18.81
CA GLN A 7 2.47 4.02 20.08
C GLN A 7 1.74 4.63 21.29
N LYS A 8 0.43 4.81 21.23
CA LYS A 8 -0.33 4.96 22.45
C LYS A 8 -0.36 3.61 23.16
N THR A 9 0.56 3.44 24.09
CA THR A 9 0.40 2.49 25.19
C THR A 9 -0.97 2.72 25.80
N ILE A 10 -1.86 1.75 25.66
CA ILE A 10 -3.15 1.77 26.38
C ILE A 10 -2.77 1.52 27.83
N THR A 11 -2.45 2.59 28.54
CA THR A 11 -2.46 2.60 29.99
C THR A 11 -3.87 2.27 30.42
N LYS A 12 -4.01 1.21 31.22
CA LYS A 12 -5.26 0.80 31.86
C LYS A 12 -5.74 1.90 32.82
N GLU A 13 -6.37 2.94 32.32
CA GLU A 13 -7.33 3.67 33.13
C GLU A 13 -8.65 2.91 33.07
N PRO A 14 -9.29 2.60 34.22
CA PRO A 14 -10.59 1.97 34.20
C PRO A 14 -11.58 2.96 33.63
N LEU A 15 -12.11 2.66 32.43
CA LEU A 15 -13.23 3.36 31.83
C LEU A 15 -14.39 3.39 32.85
N ASP A 16 -15.01 4.54 33.04
CA ASP A 16 -16.16 4.77 33.92
C ASP A 16 -17.28 3.75 33.58
N GLU A 17 -17.94 3.25 34.62
CA GLU A 17 -19.00 2.23 34.47
C GLU A 17 -20.18 2.72 33.62
N SER A 18 -20.41 4.03 33.52
CA SER A 18 -21.46 4.63 32.70
C SER A 18 -21.17 4.49 31.21
N GLU A 19 -19.89 4.59 30.78
CA GLU A 19 -19.49 4.40 29.38
C GLU A 19 -19.49 2.92 28.96
N ARG A 20 -19.31 1.99 29.90
CA ARG A 20 -19.33 0.55 29.61
C ARG A 20 -20.69 0.03 29.13
N GLY A 21 -21.77 0.71 29.45
CA GLY A 21 -23.14 0.28 29.09
C GLY A 21 -23.45 0.46 27.63
N GLU A 22 -23.02 1.57 27.03
CA GLU A 22 -23.33 1.90 25.64
C GLU A 22 -22.54 1.08 24.61
N TRP A 23 -21.28 0.75 24.87
CA TRP A 23 -20.43 -0.03 23.95
C TRP A 23 -20.84 -1.49 23.82
N LYS A 24 -21.57 -2.05 24.78
CA LYS A 24 -22.05 -3.45 24.77
C LYS A 24 -22.96 -3.75 23.60
N SER A 25 -23.73 -2.76 23.12
CA SER A 25 -24.75 -2.95 22.07
C SER A 25 -24.19 -2.95 20.65
N TRP A 26 -23.00 -2.37 20.42
CA TRP A 26 -22.49 -2.10 19.06
C TRP A 26 -21.37 -3.02 18.62
N LEU A 27 -20.67 -3.66 19.56
CA LEU A 27 -19.51 -4.48 19.24
C LEU A 27 -19.90 -5.93 18.90
N ASN A 28 -19.78 -6.31 17.65
CA ASN A 28 -19.93 -7.71 17.25
C ASN A 28 -18.65 -8.49 17.55
N ILE A 29 -18.62 -9.17 18.70
CA ILE A 29 -17.44 -9.90 19.20
C ILE A 29 -16.98 -10.99 18.23
N GLN A 30 -17.92 -11.67 17.53
CA GLN A 30 -17.56 -12.71 16.56
C GLN A 30 -16.81 -12.15 15.33
N LYS A 31 -17.05 -10.88 14.98
CA LYS A 31 -16.38 -10.20 13.88
C LYS A 31 -15.15 -9.40 14.35
N THR A 32 -14.97 -9.24 15.66
CA THR A 32 -13.83 -8.54 16.24
C THR A 32 -12.64 -9.48 16.30
N LYS A 33 -11.52 -9.04 15.78
CA LYS A 33 -10.24 -9.78 15.82
C LYS A 33 -9.17 -8.87 16.41
N ILE A 34 -8.21 -9.46 17.11
CA ILE A 34 -7.10 -8.74 17.71
C ILE A 34 -5.82 -9.13 17.02
N ILE A 35 -5.05 -8.12 16.62
CA ILE A 35 -3.67 -8.29 16.19
C ILE A 35 -2.77 -7.79 17.29
N ALA A 36 -1.87 -8.63 17.76
CA ALA A 36 -0.89 -8.29 18.78
C ALA A 36 0.53 -8.44 18.22
N SER A 37 1.35 -7.43 18.45
CA SER A 37 2.78 -7.42 18.09
C SER A 37 3.67 -8.18 19.09
N GLY A 38 3.07 -8.88 20.08
CA GLY A 38 3.76 -9.62 21.13
C GLY A 38 2.94 -10.82 21.61
N PRO A 39 3.46 -11.60 22.57
CA PRO A 39 2.78 -12.79 23.09
C PRO A 39 1.56 -12.38 23.93
N VAL A 40 0.41 -12.26 23.27
CA VAL A 40 -0.89 -12.10 23.95
C VAL A 40 -1.61 -13.43 23.90
N THR A 41 -1.80 -14.05 25.06
CA THR A 41 -2.42 -15.37 25.16
C THR A 41 -3.93 -15.33 25.03
N SER A 42 -4.60 -14.32 25.56
CA SER A 42 -6.04 -14.10 25.40
C SER A 42 -6.43 -12.70 25.84
N LEU A 43 -7.39 -12.09 25.16
CA LEU A 43 -8.04 -10.86 25.60
C LEU A 43 -9.55 -11.11 25.74
N GLN A 44 -10.11 -10.65 26.85
CA GLN A 44 -11.56 -10.72 27.07
C GLN A 44 -12.19 -9.35 26.95
N ILE A 45 -13.21 -9.24 26.12
CA ILE A 45 -14.02 -8.05 25.99
C ILE A 45 -15.44 -8.40 26.47
N VAL A 46 -15.90 -7.74 27.53
CA VAL A 46 -17.23 -7.99 28.11
C VAL A 46 -17.43 -9.46 28.49
N GLY A 47 -16.41 -10.09 29.10
CA GLY A 47 -16.47 -11.49 29.55
C GLY A 47 -16.43 -12.55 28.44
N LYS A 48 -16.27 -12.14 27.17
CA LYS A 48 -16.11 -13.04 26.01
C LYS A 48 -14.68 -12.98 25.50
N THR A 49 -14.12 -14.14 25.23
CA THR A 49 -12.76 -14.26 24.66
C THR A 49 -12.79 -13.82 23.18
N VAL A 50 -11.86 -12.97 22.79
CA VAL A 50 -11.69 -12.51 21.42
C VAL A 50 -10.50 -13.23 20.80
N ASP A 51 -10.65 -13.72 19.57
CA ASP A 51 -9.62 -14.44 18.86
C ASP A 51 -8.46 -13.51 18.47
N THR A 52 -7.25 -14.00 18.72
CA THR A 52 -6.02 -13.34 18.25
C THR A 52 -5.65 -13.91 16.89
N VAL A 53 -5.36 -13.03 15.94
CA VAL A 53 -4.99 -13.41 14.58
C VAL A 53 -3.62 -12.85 14.20
N ALA A 54 -2.89 -13.58 13.36
CA ALA A 54 -1.59 -13.14 12.87
C ALA A 54 -1.71 -12.09 11.75
N ASP A 55 -2.83 -12.10 11.04
CA ASP A 55 -3.12 -11.14 9.98
C ASP A 55 -4.62 -10.81 9.90
N PHE A 56 -4.92 -9.67 9.32
CA PHE A 56 -6.28 -9.18 9.18
C PHE A 56 -6.43 -8.37 7.88
N ILE A 57 -7.59 -8.46 7.23
CA ILE A 57 -7.90 -7.66 6.04
C ILE A 57 -8.79 -6.49 6.45
N LEU A 58 -8.24 -5.28 6.36
CA LEU A 58 -8.96 -4.04 6.63
C LEU A 58 -9.05 -3.22 5.34
N GLY A 59 -10.27 -2.90 4.89
CA GLY A 59 -10.47 -2.11 3.68
C GLY A 59 -9.83 -2.72 2.42
N GLY A 60 -9.66 -4.05 2.37
CA GLY A 60 -8.99 -4.73 1.25
C GLY A 60 -7.46 -4.76 1.34
N SER A 61 -6.86 -4.17 2.37
CA SER A 61 -5.43 -4.23 2.65
C SER A 61 -5.14 -5.25 3.76
N LYS A 62 -4.12 -6.07 3.58
CA LYS A 62 -3.68 -7.07 4.56
C LYS A 62 -2.72 -6.44 5.57
N ILE A 63 -3.11 -6.45 6.83
CA ILE A 63 -2.28 -6.00 7.96
C ILE A 63 -1.77 -7.23 8.67
N THR A 64 -0.48 -7.31 8.94
CA THR A 64 0.19 -8.42 9.63
C THR A 64 0.74 -7.97 10.97
N ALA A 65 0.77 -8.87 11.94
CA ALA A 65 1.26 -8.59 13.29
C ALA A 65 2.75 -8.19 13.34
N ASP A 66 3.54 -8.68 12.40
CA ASP A 66 4.96 -8.35 12.22
C ASP A 66 5.22 -7.06 11.42
N GLY A 67 4.15 -6.43 10.90
CA GLY A 67 4.23 -5.23 10.06
C GLY A 67 4.88 -5.47 8.68
N ASP A 68 5.02 -6.75 8.22
CA ASP A 68 5.57 -7.03 6.90
C ASP A 68 4.55 -6.80 5.79
N CYS A 69 4.74 -5.74 5.03
CA CYS A 69 3.90 -5.38 3.89
C CYS A 69 4.39 -5.96 2.54
N SER A 70 5.47 -6.76 2.53
CA SER A 70 6.07 -7.28 1.29
C SER A 70 5.08 -8.06 0.43
N HIS A 71 4.19 -8.84 1.05
CA HIS A 71 3.15 -9.60 0.35
C HIS A 71 2.12 -8.70 -0.30
N GLU A 72 1.68 -7.66 0.41
CA GLU A 72 0.73 -6.68 -0.11
C GLU A 72 1.31 -5.91 -1.28
N ILE A 73 2.52 -5.38 -1.13
CA ILE A 73 3.20 -4.67 -2.20
C ILE A 73 3.30 -5.55 -3.45
N LYS A 74 3.73 -6.81 -3.34
CA LYS A 74 3.78 -7.75 -4.46
C LYS A 74 2.41 -7.94 -5.11
N ARG A 75 1.35 -8.10 -4.31
CA ARG A 75 -0.03 -8.27 -4.80
C ARG A 75 -0.49 -7.05 -5.61
N TYR A 76 -0.29 -5.85 -5.09
CA TYR A 76 -0.67 -4.62 -5.79
C TYR A 76 0.16 -4.35 -7.04
N LEU A 77 1.45 -4.66 -7.03
CA LEU A 77 2.29 -4.59 -8.23
C LEU A 77 1.79 -5.56 -9.33
N LEU A 78 1.32 -6.76 -8.96
CA LEU A 78 0.72 -7.70 -9.90
C LEU A 78 -0.62 -7.16 -10.46
N LEU A 79 -1.46 -6.56 -9.62
CA LEU A 79 -2.70 -5.90 -10.05
C LEU A 79 -2.40 -4.76 -11.02
N GLY A 80 -1.44 -3.91 -10.71
CA GLY A 80 -0.98 -2.83 -11.59
C GLY A 80 -0.50 -3.35 -12.95
N ARG A 81 0.22 -4.49 -12.97
CA ARG A 81 0.60 -5.15 -14.23
C ARG A 81 -0.59 -5.62 -15.05
N LYS A 82 -1.64 -6.17 -14.41
CA LYS A 82 -2.87 -6.55 -15.09
C LYS A 82 -3.57 -5.32 -15.70
N VAL A 83 -3.71 -4.24 -14.94
CA VAL A 83 -4.29 -2.98 -15.44
C VAL A 83 -3.48 -2.46 -16.63
N MET A 84 -2.16 -2.43 -16.51
CA MET A 84 -1.27 -2.00 -17.61
C MET A 84 -1.39 -2.90 -18.85
N ALA A 85 -1.63 -4.19 -18.67
CA ALA A 85 -1.88 -5.12 -19.79
C ALA A 85 -3.21 -4.80 -20.47
N ASN A 86 -4.27 -4.51 -19.71
CA ASN A 86 -5.59 -4.15 -20.26
C ASN A 86 -5.54 -2.83 -21.04
N LEU A 87 -4.67 -1.91 -20.68
CA LEU A 87 -4.45 -0.66 -21.43
C LEU A 87 -3.62 -0.84 -22.71
N SER A 88 -3.11 -2.03 -22.99
CA SER A 88 -2.16 -2.25 -24.09
C SER A 88 -2.68 -1.83 -25.46
N SER A 89 -3.97 -1.99 -25.76
CA SER A 89 -4.58 -1.57 -27.03
C SER A 89 -4.52 -0.04 -27.17
N ILE A 90 -4.91 0.68 -26.14
CA ILE A 90 -4.90 2.15 -26.08
C ILE A 90 -3.46 2.68 -26.18
N LEU A 91 -2.54 2.09 -25.40
CA LEU A 91 -1.14 2.50 -25.41
C LEU A 91 -0.45 2.24 -26.74
N LYS A 92 -0.94 1.26 -27.53
CA LYS A 92 -0.45 0.96 -28.88
C LYS A 92 -1.02 1.89 -29.96
N SER A 93 -2.17 2.52 -29.74
CA SER A 93 -2.76 3.44 -30.72
C SER A 93 -1.79 4.56 -31.09
N ARG A 94 -1.77 4.95 -32.37
CA ARG A 94 -0.99 6.08 -32.89
C ARG A 94 -1.73 7.40 -32.76
N ASP A 95 -3.06 7.36 -32.67
CA ASP A 95 -3.92 8.52 -32.61
C ASP A 95 -3.91 9.23 -31.26
N ILE A 96 -3.41 8.55 -30.23
CA ILE A 96 -3.35 9.06 -28.86
C ILE A 96 -1.95 9.62 -28.58
N THR A 97 -1.90 10.89 -28.17
CA THR A 97 -0.64 11.57 -27.84
C THR A 97 0.08 10.93 -26.65
N LEU A 98 1.40 11.08 -26.59
CA LEU A 98 2.20 10.57 -25.49
C LEU A 98 1.75 11.15 -24.14
N SER A 99 1.46 12.45 -24.09
CA SER A 99 0.98 13.12 -22.89
C SER A 99 -0.32 12.49 -22.35
N THR A 100 -1.28 12.23 -23.23
CA THR A 100 -2.53 11.56 -22.85
C THR A 100 -2.29 10.14 -22.33
N LYS A 101 -1.39 9.38 -22.96
CA LYS A 101 -1.02 8.03 -22.49
C LYS A 101 -0.37 8.07 -21.11
N VAL A 102 0.50 9.04 -20.86
CA VAL A 102 1.12 9.25 -19.54
C VAL A 102 0.05 9.55 -18.49
N ARG A 103 -0.88 10.47 -18.78
CA ARG A 103 -2.00 10.79 -17.88
C ARG A 103 -2.87 9.57 -17.59
N LEU A 104 -3.14 8.76 -18.62
CA LEU A 104 -3.94 7.54 -18.46
C LEU A 104 -3.27 6.53 -17.52
N VAL A 105 -1.98 6.26 -17.71
CA VAL A 105 -1.23 5.37 -16.83
C VAL A 105 -1.21 5.90 -15.39
N LYS A 106 -0.98 7.20 -15.23
CA LYS A 106 -1.01 7.85 -13.92
C LYS A 106 -2.37 7.74 -13.22
N ALA A 107 -3.46 7.91 -13.96
CA ALA A 107 -4.81 7.89 -13.39
C ALA A 107 -5.36 6.49 -13.13
N MET A 108 -4.93 5.47 -13.88
CA MET A 108 -5.53 4.14 -13.80
C MET A 108 -4.61 3.09 -13.17
N VAL A 109 -3.31 3.16 -13.39
CA VAL A 109 -2.38 2.13 -12.91
C VAL A 109 -1.88 2.44 -11.51
N PHE A 110 -1.40 3.66 -11.29
CA PHE A 110 -0.79 4.00 -10.00
C PHE A 110 -1.77 4.02 -8.82
N PRO A 111 -3.02 4.49 -8.93
CA PRO A 111 -3.96 4.41 -7.80
C PRO A 111 -4.26 2.97 -7.37
N VAL A 112 -4.25 2.04 -8.30
CA VAL A 112 -4.41 0.61 -7.98
C VAL A 112 -3.20 0.07 -7.23
N VAL A 113 -1.99 0.45 -7.65
CA VAL A 113 -0.75 -0.01 -7.02
C VAL A 113 -0.60 0.58 -5.62
N MET A 114 -1.05 1.81 -5.43
CA MET A 114 -0.85 2.56 -4.19
C MET A 114 -2.02 2.48 -3.22
N TYR A 115 -3.01 1.66 -3.53
CA TYR A 115 -4.15 1.48 -2.64
C TYR A 115 -3.71 0.89 -1.29
N GLY A 116 -4.07 1.56 -0.20
CA GLY A 116 -3.73 1.15 1.16
C GLY A 116 -2.26 1.35 1.55
N CYS A 117 -1.50 2.12 0.75
CA CYS A 117 -0.06 2.33 0.98
C CYS A 117 0.26 3.10 2.28
N GLU A 118 -0.71 3.81 2.84
CA GLU A 118 -0.61 4.50 4.12
C GLU A 118 -0.35 3.56 5.30
N SER A 119 -0.73 2.28 5.15
CA SER A 119 -0.49 1.25 6.15
C SER A 119 0.84 0.50 5.97
N TRP A 120 1.60 0.81 4.90
CA TRP A 120 2.80 0.04 4.57
C TRP A 120 4.04 0.54 5.32
N THR A 121 4.73 -0.38 5.96
CA THR A 121 6.09 -0.15 6.47
C THR A 121 7.08 -0.52 5.37
N VAL A 122 7.40 0.46 4.50
CA VAL A 122 8.19 0.20 3.29
C VAL A 122 9.67 0.12 3.60
N ARG A 123 10.30 -1.02 3.33
CA ARG A 123 11.74 -1.22 3.45
C ARG A 123 12.46 -0.88 2.12
N LYS A 124 13.75 -0.66 2.17
CA LYS A 124 14.57 -0.35 0.96
C LYS A 124 14.42 -1.35 -0.19
N GLY A 125 14.17 -2.63 0.14
CA GLY A 125 13.93 -3.67 -0.85
C GLY A 125 12.61 -3.49 -1.59
N GLU A 126 11.55 -3.08 -0.88
CA GLU A 126 10.24 -2.79 -1.44
C GLU A 126 10.25 -1.52 -2.28
N CYS A 127 10.98 -0.48 -1.84
CA CYS A 127 11.19 0.74 -2.65
C CYS A 127 11.75 0.38 -4.02
N ARG A 128 12.81 -0.42 -4.07
CA ARG A 128 13.42 -0.85 -5.34
C ARG A 128 12.46 -1.62 -6.24
N ARG A 129 11.53 -2.39 -5.66
CA ARG A 129 10.50 -3.11 -6.42
C ARG A 129 9.47 -2.16 -7.03
N ILE A 130 9.05 -1.15 -6.26
CA ILE A 130 8.12 -0.10 -6.71
C ILE A 130 8.76 0.72 -7.82
N ASP A 131 10.02 1.15 -7.65
CA ASP A 131 10.78 1.89 -8.66
C ASP A 131 10.96 1.07 -9.95
N ALA A 132 11.28 -0.21 -9.80
CA ALA A 132 11.41 -1.11 -10.95
C ALA A 132 10.09 -1.32 -11.69
N PHE A 133 8.97 -1.36 -10.98
CA PHE A 133 7.64 -1.43 -11.58
C PHE A 133 7.31 -0.13 -12.33
N GLU A 134 7.59 1.03 -11.76
CA GLU A 134 7.40 2.32 -12.40
C GLU A 134 8.16 2.39 -13.73
N LEU A 135 9.45 2.08 -13.70
CA LEU A 135 10.27 2.04 -14.90
C LEU A 135 9.75 1.04 -15.94
N TRP A 136 9.25 -0.11 -15.50
CA TRP A 136 8.62 -1.09 -16.40
C TRP A 136 7.37 -0.51 -17.06
N CYS A 137 6.52 0.23 -16.34
CA CYS A 137 5.36 0.91 -16.91
C CYS A 137 5.76 1.91 -18.00
N TRP A 138 6.75 2.76 -17.73
CA TRP A 138 7.23 3.77 -18.66
C TRP A 138 7.88 3.16 -19.90
N ARG A 139 8.71 2.13 -19.75
CA ARG A 139 9.30 1.40 -20.89
C ARG A 139 8.22 0.79 -21.76
N ARG A 140 7.20 0.16 -21.16
CA ARG A 140 6.08 -0.42 -21.89
C ARG A 140 5.25 0.64 -22.63
N LEU A 141 5.03 1.80 -22.01
CA LEU A 141 4.34 2.93 -22.65
C LEU A 141 5.13 3.50 -23.83
N LEU A 142 6.43 3.67 -23.69
CA LEU A 142 7.33 4.18 -24.73
C LEU A 142 7.65 3.13 -25.80
N ARG A 143 7.23 1.88 -25.61
CA ARG A 143 7.60 0.72 -26.44
C ARG A 143 9.11 0.50 -26.53
N ASP A 144 9.81 0.91 -25.49
CA ASP A 144 11.23 0.71 -25.39
C ASP A 144 11.51 -0.75 -25.05
N SER A 145 12.16 -1.46 -25.97
CA SER A 145 12.64 -2.80 -25.71
C SER A 145 13.73 -2.76 -24.64
N TRP A 146 13.73 -3.74 -23.76
CA TRP A 146 14.80 -3.96 -22.79
C TRP A 146 16.19 -4.05 -23.46
N THR A 147 16.23 -4.48 -24.73
CA THR A 147 17.44 -4.57 -25.56
C THR A 147 17.95 -3.23 -26.07
N ALA A 148 17.14 -2.16 -26.01
CA ALA A 148 17.51 -0.84 -26.53
C ALA A 148 18.60 -0.11 -25.71
N LYS A 149 19.06 -0.71 -24.61
CA LYS A 149 20.13 -0.18 -23.71
C LYS A 149 19.96 1.28 -23.27
N ARG A 150 18.72 1.79 -23.29
CA ARG A 150 18.43 3.15 -22.81
C ARG A 150 18.53 3.23 -21.29
N SER A 151 19.19 4.29 -20.81
CA SER A 151 19.30 4.54 -19.37
C SER A 151 17.94 4.87 -18.74
N ASN A 152 17.76 4.53 -17.47
CA ASN A 152 16.54 4.86 -16.71
C ASN A 152 16.26 6.36 -16.70
N GLN A 153 17.30 7.19 -16.58
CA GLN A 153 17.19 8.65 -16.63
C GLN A 153 16.63 9.14 -17.98
N SER A 154 17.05 8.53 -19.10
CA SER A 154 16.53 8.87 -20.42
C SER A 154 15.05 8.54 -20.55
N ILE A 155 14.60 7.41 -19.99
CA ILE A 155 13.21 7.02 -19.97
C ILE A 155 12.37 8.04 -19.17
N LEU A 156 12.82 8.38 -17.97
CA LEU A 156 12.12 9.33 -17.09
C LEU A 156 12.04 10.74 -17.69
N LYS A 157 13.08 11.20 -18.37
CA LYS A 157 13.05 12.50 -19.10
C LYS A 157 11.95 12.55 -20.17
N ASN A 158 11.77 11.44 -20.92
CA ASN A 158 10.78 11.39 -22.01
C ASN A 158 9.32 11.45 -21.54
N VAL A 159 9.03 11.09 -20.31
CA VAL A 159 7.67 11.11 -19.73
C VAL A 159 7.41 12.36 -18.88
N HIS A 160 8.28 13.38 -18.93
CA HIS A 160 8.19 14.60 -18.13
C HIS A 160 7.95 14.30 -16.63
N TRP A 161 8.81 13.45 -16.09
CA TRP A 161 8.69 12.93 -14.74
C TRP A 161 8.66 14.01 -13.64
N LYS A 162 9.26 15.18 -13.87
CA LYS A 162 9.37 16.26 -12.88
C LYS A 162 8.04 16.87 -12.42
N ASP A 163 6.99 16.79 -13.25
CA ASP A 163 5.70 17.39 -12.94
C ASP A 163 4.79 16.52 -12.09
N TRP A 164 5.18 15.27 -11.84
CA TRP A 164 4.47 14.36 -10.98
C TRP A 164 5.38 13.96 -9.83
N TYR A 165 5.24 14.69 -8.75
CA TYR A 165 5.88 14.41 -7.49
C TYR A 165 5.25 13.15 -6.85
N TRP A 166 5.45 11.99 -7.45
CA TRP A 166 5.54 10.73 -6.76
C TRP A 166 6.91 10.67 -6.11
N SER A 167 7.19 11.70 -5.34
CA SER A 167 8.23 11.63 -4.36
C SER A 167 7.75 10.71 -3.25
N TRP A 168 7.66 9.44 -3.57
CA TRP A 168 8.00 8.45 -2.59
C TRP A 168 9.45 8.71 -2.26
N ASN A 169 9.64 9.71 -1.45
CA ASN A 169 10.81 9.79 -0.65
C ASN A 169 10.74 8.56 0.26
N CYS A 170 11.10 7.38 -0.28
CA CYS A 170 11.39 6.19 0.52
C CYS A 170 12.41 6.55 1.61
N ASN A 171 13.13 7.65 1.45
CA ASN A 171 13.99 8.26 2.46
C ASN A 171 13.23 8.93 3.60
N THR A 172 11.96 9.31 3.43
CA THR A 172 11.14 9.90 4.50
C THR A 172 10.28 8.87 5.24
N LEU A 173 10.05 7.70 4.66
CA LEU A 173 9.29 6.61 5.28
C LEU A 173 10.19 5.47 5.79
N ALA A 174 11.47 5.44 5.40
CA ALA A 174 12.46 4.49 5.90
C ALA A 174 13.15 5.09 7.13
N THR A 175 12.44 5.13 8.25
CA THR A 175 13.05 5.27 9.58
C THR A 175 13.24 3.91 10.20
#